data_bc34ff6a96c17c72b741279a843bc9c5
#
_entry.id   bc34ff6a96c17c72b741279a843bc9c5
#
_cell.length_a   1.000
_cell.length_b   1.000
_cell.length_c   1.000
_cell.angle_alpha   90.00
_cell.angle_beta   90.00
_cell.angle_gamma   90.00
#
_symmetry.space_group_name_H-M   'P 1'
#
loop_
_entity.id
_entity.type
_entity.pdbx_description
1 polymer ?
#
loop_
_entity_poly.entity_id
_entity_poly.type
_entity_poly.pdbx_seq_one_letter_code
_entity_poly.pdbx_strand_id
1 'polypeptide(L)'
;LGVPASDVIDVSKMNADMVKEYEVLLLGTSTWGDGELQDDWYDGIKVLKKCDLSHKYVALFGCGDSDSYSDTFCDAIGILYEELKDTRCKFCGAVDTAGYTFDSSIAVVNGKFVGLPLDEVNEDGQTDERISAWVEQVKQEIS
;
A
#
# COMPACT_ATOMS: atom_id res chain seq x y z
N LEU A 1 1.96 8.20 -13.06
CA LEU A 1 1.80 9.35 -12.15
C LEU A 1 2.86 10.42 -12.31
N GLY A 2 3.94 10.14 -13.01
CA GLY A 2 5.00 11.11 -13.23
C GLY A 2 5.88 11.38 -12.00
N VAL A 3 6.01 10.39 -11.13
CA VAL A 3 6.86 10.52 -9.93
C VAL A 3 8.33 10.44 -10.33
N PRO A 4 9.15 11.48 -10.09
CA PRO A 4 10.58 11.40 -10.38
C PRO A 4 11.29 10.41 -9.44
N ALA A 5 12.38 9.81 -9.93
CA ALA A 5 13.13 8.84 -9.14
C ALA A 5 13.64 9.41 -7.81
N SER A 6 13.90 10.72 -7.75
CA SER A 6 14.32 11.39 -6.51
C SER A 6 13.24 11.41 -5.43
N ASP A 7 11.96 11.19 -5.80
CA ASP A 7 10.85 11.14 -4.87
C ASP A 7 10.50 9.69 -4.46
N VAL A 8 11.23 8.71 -4.96
CA VAL A 8 11.11 7.31 -4.53
C VAL A 8 12.14 7.07 -3.44
N ILE A 9 11.67 6.86 -2.23
CA ILE A 9 12.50 6.88 -1.02
C ILE A 9 12.31 5.59 -0.25
N ASP A 10 13.42 5.00 0.21
CA ASP A 10 13.37 3.86 1.12
C ASP A 10 12.76 4.32 2.44
N VAL A 11 11.81 3.55 2.98
CA VAL A 11 11.11 3.93 4.20
C VAL A 11 12.05 4.14 5.39
N SER A 12 13.18 3.43 5.42
CA SER A 12 14.19 3.61 6.47
C SER A 12 14.82 4.99 6.50
N LYS A 13 14.72 5.72 5.39
CA LYS A 13 15.26 7.09 5.23
C LYS A 13 14.20 8.18 5.33
N MET A 14 12.94 7.80 5.49
CA MET A 14 11.83 8.74 5.58
C MET A 14 11.86 9.48 6.90
N ASN A 15 11.59 10.79 6.86
CA ASN A 15 11.43 11.60 8.06
C ASN A 15 10.23 12.54 7.92
N ALA A 16 9.85 13.20 9.03
CA ALA A 16 8.67 14.06 9.06
C ALA A 16 8.77 15.24 8.09
N ASP A 17 9.95 15.81 7.90
CA ASP A 17 10.13 16.93 6.99
C ASP A 17 9.89 16.54 5.53
N MET A 18 10.34 15.35 5.14
CA MET A 18 10.06 14.81 3.80
C MET A 18 8.56 14.61 3.59
N VAL A 19 7.86 14.05 4.58
CA VAL A 19 6.43 13.80 4.48
C VAL A 19 5.64 15.07 4.29
N LYS A 20 6.04 16.16 4.95
CA LYS A 20 5.36 17.46 4.85
C LYS A 20 5.38 18.04 3.44
N GLU A 21 6.36 17.69 2.63
CA GLU A 21 6.52 18.25 1.28
C GLU A 21 5.55 17.69 0.24
N TYR A 22 4.87 16.58 0.55
CA TYR A 22 4.05 15.86 -0.41
C TYR A 22 2.58 15.87 0.01
N GLU A 23 1.69 16.06 -0.98
CA GLU A 23 0.23 15.96 -0.78
C GLU A 23 -0.28 14.55 -1.01
N VAL A 24 0.45 13.76 -1.79
CA VAL A 24 0.08 12.39 -2.14
C VAL A 24 1.22 11.46 -1.73
N LEU A 25 0.90 10.46 -0.93
CA LEU A 25 1.87 9.47 -0.48
C LEU A 25 1.51 8.11 -1.05
N LEU A 26 2.43 7.52 -1.79
CA LEU A 26 2.32 6.15 -2.28
C LEU A 26 3.19 5.27 -1.39
N LEU A 27 2.57 4.44 -0.58
CA LEU A 27 3.26 3.64 0.43
C LEU A 27 3.27 2.17 0.01
N GLY A 28 4.46 1.64 -0.20
CA GLY A 28 4.64 0.27 -0.64
C GLY A 28 5.35 -0.60 0.38
N THR A 29 4.91 -1.84 0.52
CA THR A 29 5.52 -2.80 1.43
C THR A 29 5.36 -4.22 0.91
N SER A 30 6.32 -5.09 1.26
CA SER A 30 6.15 -6.53 1.08
C SER A 30 5.53 -7.13 2.34
N THR A 31 4.80 -8.23 2.17
CA THR A 31 4.34 -9.02 3.31
C THR A 31 5.40 -10.08 3.60
N TRP A 32 5.97 -10.06 4.80
CA TRP A 32 6.98 -10.99 5.24
C TRP A 32 6.36 -12.12 6.06
N GLY A 33 6.93 -13.31 5.90
CA GLY A 33 6.48 -14.47 6.64
C GLY A 33 4.97 -14.67 6.54
N ASP A 34 4.33 -14.96 7.64
CA ASP A 34 2.91 -15.27 7.73
C ASP A 34 2.10 -14.00 8.02
N GLY A 35 2.19 -13.02 7.13
CA GLY A 35 1.43 -11.78 7.22
C GLY A 35 2.10 -10.64 7.97
N GLU A 36 3.43 -10.65 8.04
CA GLU A 36 4.18 -9.66 8.80
C GLU A 36 4.58 -8.44 7.95
N LEU A 37 4.61 -7.29 8.59
CA LEU A 37 5.09 -6.04 8.01
C LEU A 37 6.62 -6.06 7.93
N GLN A 38 7.20 -5.44 6.88
CA GLN A 38 8.64 -5.24 6.80
C GLN A 38 9.15 -4.45 8.01
N ASP A 39 10.32 -4.83 8.55
CA ASP A 39 10.85 -4.25 9.79
C ASP A 39 10.96 -2.73 9.75
N ASP A 40 11.44 -2.17 8.65
CA ASP A 40 11.62 -0.72 8.52
C ASP A 40 10.31 0.07 8.60
N TRP A 41 9.19 -0.56 8.33
CA TRP A 41 7.89 0.10 8.41
C TRP A 41 7.41 0.36 9.83
N TYR A 42 7.92 -0.37 10.83
CA TYR A 42 7.56 -0.08 12.22
C TYR A 42 7.98 1.34 12.61
N ASP A 43 9.18 1.76 12.22
CA ASP A 43 9.63 3.14 12.43
C ASP A 43 8.96 4.11 11.46
N GLY A 44 8.74 3.68 10.21
CA GLY A 44 8.03 4.49 9.21
C GLY A 44 6.63 4.88 9.66
N ILE A 45 5.89 3.95 10.25
CA ILE A 45 4.56 4.22 10.81
C ILE A 45 4.64 5.28 11.92
N LYS A 46 5.63 5.18 12.79
CA LYS A 46 5.83 6.17 13.86
C LYS A 46 6.07 7.57 13.30
N VAL A 47 6.85 7.68 12.24
CA VAL A 47 7.08 8.96 11.55
C VAL A 47 5.76 9.52 11.00
N LEU A 48 4.99 8.69 10.30
CA LEU A 48 3.74 9.12 9.69
C LEU A 48 2.71 9.55 10.73
N LYS A 49 2.63 8.85 11.86
CA LYS A 49 1.69 9.20 12.93
C LYS A 49 2.01 10.52 13.63
N LYS A 50 3.24 10.99 13.52
CA LYS A 50 3.64 12.31 14.05
C LYS A 50 3.31 13.45 13.10
N CYS A 51 2.90 13.17 11.87
CA CYS A 51 2.59 14.16 10.86
C CYS A 51 1.08 14.40 10.78
N ASP A 52 0.68 15.59 10.35
CA ASP A 52 -0.71 15.86 10.01
C ASP A 52 -0.98 15.37 8.60
N LEU A 53 -1.67 14.25 8.48
CA LEU A 53 -2.01 13.63 7.19
C LEU A 53 -3.44 13.96 6.74
N SER A 54 -4.18 14.79 7.48
CA SER A 54 -5.61 15.05 7.24
C SER A 54 -5.90 15.68 5.88
N HIS A 55 -4.92 16.31 5.26
CA HIS A 55 -5.05 16.93 3.93
C HIS A 55 -4.33 16.14 2.84
N LYS A 56 -3.85 14.94 3.15
CA LYS A 56 -3.06 14.13 2.24
C LYS A 56 -3.84 12.93 1.74
N TYR A 57 -3.59 12.59 0.47
CA TYR A 57 -4.03 11.32 -0.09
C TYR A 57 -2.98 10.26 0.16
N VAL A 58 -3.42 9.07 0.55
CA VAL A 58 -2.54 7.92 0.78
C VAL A 58 -3.04 6.75 -0.05
N ALA A 59 -2.17 6.24 -0.89
CA ALA A 59 -2.44 5.04 -1.67
C ALA A 59 -1.43 3.95 -1.27
N LEU A 60 -1.95 2.76 -1.02
CA LEU A 60 -1.15 1.64 -0.54
C LEU A 60 -0.95 0.62 -1.64
N PHE A 61 0.21 0.00 -1.69
CA PHE A 61 0.46 -1.14 -2.57
C PHE A 61 1.45 -2.08 -1.90
N GLY A 62 1.53 -3.30 -2.39
CA GLY A 62 2.46 -4.24 -1.81
C GLY A 62 2.46 -5.59 -2.50
N CYS A 63 3.42 -6.41 -2.12
CA CYS A 63 3.62 -7.73 -2.69
C CYS A 63 3.28 -8.83 -1.67
N GLY A 64 2.77 -9.94 -2.18
CA GLY A 64 2.50 -11.15 -1.40
C GLY A 64 2.60 -12.37 -2.28
N ASP A 65 2.44 -13.54 -1.68
CA ASP A 65 2.46 -14.84 -2.35
C ASP A 65 1.12 -15.53 -2.08
N SER A 66 0.23 -15.54 -3.08
CA SER A 66 -1.13 -16.03 -2.92
C SER A 66 -1.22 -17.55 -2.81
N ASP A 67 -0.18 -18.28 -3.24
CA ASP A 67 -0.15 -19.74 -3.16
C ASP A 67 0.42 -20.21 -1.83
N SER A 68 1.60 -19.73 -1.45
CA SER A 68 2.26 -20.14 -0.22
C SER A 68 1.67 -19.53 1.04
N TYR A 69 1.09 -18.33 0.92
CA TYR A 69 0.53 -17.56 2.04
C TYR A 69 -0.87 -17.06 1.71
N SER A 70 -1.74 -17.97 1.28
CA SER A 70 -3.11 -17.62 0.85
C SER A 70 -3.99 -17.09 1.98
N ASP A 71 -3.72 -17.45 3.23
CA ASP A 71 -4.47 -17.00 4.42
C ASP A 71 -4.04 -15.61 4.89
N THR A 72 -2.89 -15.12 4.44
CA THR A 72 -2.30 -13.84 4.87
C THR A 72 -1.85 -13.00 3.67
N PHE A 73 -2.53 -13.18 2.54
CA PHE A 73 -2.14 -12.55 1.28
C PHE A 73 -2.11 -11.03 1.39
N CYS A 74 -0.93 -10.45 1.20
CA CYS A 74 -0.69 -9.01 1.25
C CYS A 74 -1.16 -8.35 2.56
N ASP A 75 -1.14 -9.07 3.66
CA ASP A 75 -1.59 -8.56 4.96
C ASP A 75 -0.86 -7.29 5.40
N ALA A 76 0.39 -7.10 4.99
CA ALA A 76 1.15 -5.89 5.33
C ALA A 76 0.44 -4.61 4.86
N ILE A 77 -0.27 -4.65 3.73
CA ILE A 77 -1.09 -3.52 3.26
C ILE A 77 -2.18 -3.22 4.29
N GLY A 78 -2.83 -4.26 4.80
CA GLY A 78 -3.87 -4.13 5.81
C GLY A 78 -3.35 -3.58 7.13
N ILE A 79 -2.13 -3.97 7.51
CA ILE A 79 -1.48 -3.45 8.72
C ILE A 79 -1.24 -1.94 8.58
N LEU A 80 -0.70 -1.50 7.44
CA LEU A 80 -0.51 -0.07 7.17
C LEU A 80 -1.83 0.69 7.24
N TYR A 81 -2.88 0.16 6.64
CA TYR A 81 -4.20 0.77 6.66
C TYR A 81 -4.71 0.96 8.10
N GLU A 82 -4.69 -0.10 8.90
CA GLU A 82 -5.15 -0.05 10.29
C GLU A 82 -4.35 0.93 11.13
N GLU A 83 -3.04 0.99 10.91
CA GLU A 83 -2.17 1.90 11.66
C GLU A 83 -2.38 3.37 11.27
N LEU A 84 -2.76 3.64 10.03
CA LEU A 84 -2.86 5.01 9.51
C LEU A 84 -4.29 5.54 9.43
N LYS A 85 -5.31 4.72 9.62
CA LYS A 85 -6.70 5.20 9.51
C LYS A 85 -7.04 6.32 10.50
N ASP A 86 -6.42 6.33 11.66
CA ASP A 86 -6.65 7.35 12.68
C ASP A 86 -5.96 8.69 12.38
N THR A 87 -5.07 8.73 11.39
CA THR A 87 -4.42 9.97 10.95
C THR A 87 -5.36 10.87 10.16
N ARG A 88 -6.54 10.39 9.79
CA ARG A 88 -7.54 11.07 8.97
C ARG A 88 -7.07 11.35 7.54
N CYS A 89 -6.04 10.67 7.06
CA CYS A 89 -5.63 10.78 5.67
C CYS A 89 -6.74 10.26 4.76
N LYS A 90 -6.72 10.70 3.51
CA LYS A 90 -7.70 10.27 2.50
C LYS A 90 -7.11 9.07 1.77
N PHE A 91 -7.58 7.88 2.10
CA PHE A 91 -7.16 6.68 1.38
C PHE A 91 -7.75 6.65 -0.02
N CYS A 92 -6.96 6.26 -0.99
CA CYS A 92 -7.38 6.04 -2.37
C CYS A 92 -6.71 4.78 -2.91
N GLY A 93 -7.12 4.34 -4.10
CA GLY A 93 -6.52 3.17 -4.73
C GLY A 93 -7.03 1.84 -4.21
N ALA A 94 -8.27 1.76 -3.70
CA ALA A 94 -8.90 0.48 -3.34
C ALA A 94 -9.11 -0.37 -4.58
N VAL A 95 -8.89 -1.69 -4.47
CA VAL A 95 -8.94 -2.62 -5.60
C VAL A 95 -9.95 -3.73 -5.32
N ASP A 96 -10.77 -4.05 -6.32
CA ASP A 96 -11.70 -5.17 -6.24
C ASP A 96 -10.95 -6.49 -6.05
N THR A 97 -11.53 -7.41 -5.31
CA THR A 97 -10.95 -8.73 -5.09
C THR A 97 -11.07 -9.65 -6.31
N ALA A 98 -11.88 -9.31 -7.29
CA ALA A 98 -12.02 -10.08 -8.52
C ALA A 98 -10.68 -10.20 -9.25
N GLY A 99 -10.37 -11.38 -9.74
CA GLY A 99 -9.10 -11.65 -10.43
C GLY A 99 -7.95 -12.03 -9.52
N TYR A 100 -8.17 -12.11 -8.21
CA TYR A 100 -7.20 -12.58 -7.24
C TYR A 100 -7.62 -13.93 -6.65
N THR A 101 -6.63 -14.78 -6.41
CA THR A 101 -6.85 -16.11 -5.81
C THR A 101 -6.14 -16.16 -4.46
N PHE A 102 -6.91 -16.18 -3.38
CA PHE A 102 -6.38 -16.24 -2.01
C PHE A 102 -7.50 -16.70 -1.07
N ASP A 103 -7.14 -17.16 0.13
CA ASP A 103 -8.13 -17.59 1.10
C ASP A 103 -8.60 -16.44 2.00
N SER A 104 -7.67 -15.66 2.54
CA SER A 104 -8.01 -14.50 3.35
C SER A 104 -6.91 -13.44 3.34
N SER A 105 -7.30 -12.20 3.63
CA SER A 105 -6.38 -11.08 3.76
C SER A 105 -6.99 -10.00 4.65
N ILE A 106 -6.22 -9.49 5.60
CA ILE A 106 -6.65 -8.34 6.40
C ILE A 106 -6.60 -7.02 5.59
N ALA A 107 -6.01 -7.06 4.40
CA ALA A 107 -6.05 -5.93 3.47
C ALA A 107 -7.43 -5.77 2.82
N VAL A 108 -8.32 -6.74 2.97
CA VAL A 108 -9.69 -6.66 2.46
C VAL A 108 -10.59 -6.04 3.52
N VAL A 109 -11.15 -4.89 3.21
CA VAL A 109 -12.08 -4.16 4.08
C VAL A 109 -13.31 -3.80 3.26
N ASN A 110 -14.49 -4.16 3.76
CA ASN A 110 -15.76 -3.93 3.05
C ASN A 110 -15.78 -4.54 1.64
N GLY A 111 -15.17 -5.71 1.48
CA GLY A 111 -15.19 -6.46 0.22
C GLY A 111 -14.17 -6.01 -0.83
N LYS A 112 -13.29 -5.07 -0.50
CA LYS A 112 -12.23 -4.59 -1.41
C LYS A 112 -10.88 -4.56 -0.73
N PHE A 113 -9.81 -4.77 -1.49
CA PHE A 113 -8.47 -4.47 -1.01
C PHE A 113 -8.33 -2.97 -0.78
N VAL A 114 -7.72 -2.57 0.33
CA VAL A 114 -7.47 -1.16 0.66
C VAL A 114 -6.28 -0.57 -0.10
N GLY A 115 -5.62 -1.35 -0.93
CA GLY A 115 -4.52 -0.93 -1.78
C GLY A 115 -4.33 -1.90 -2.91
N LEU A 116 -3.24 -1.78 -3.66
CA LEU A 116 -2.93 -2.65 -4.80
C LEU A 116 -2.12 -3.86 -4.33
N PRO A 117 -2.70 -5.07 -4.34
CA PRO A 117 -1.93 -6.27 -4.06
C PRO A 117 -1.26 -6.78 -5.35
N LEU A 118 0.02 -7.12 -5.25
CA LEU A 118 0.79 -7.67 -6.35
C LEU A 118 1.34 -9.04 -5.95
N ASP A 119 1.32 -9.98 -6.87
CA ASP A 119 1.83 -11.32 -6.67
C ASP A 119 2.85 -11.65 -7.77
N GLU A 120 4.09 -11.31 -7.52
CA GLU A 120 5.20 -11.54 -8.45
C GLU A 120 5.63 -13.01 -8.50
N VAL A 121 5.25 -13.80 -7.51
CA VAL A 121 5.62 -15.21 -7.43
C VAL A 121 4.72 -16.07 -8.32
N ASN A 122 3.40 -15.85 -8.25
CA ASN A 122 2.42 -16.71 -8.92
C ASN A 122 1.73 -16.03 -10.10
N GLU A 123 1.66 -14.71 -10.11
CA GLU A 123 0.89 -13.94 -11.09
C GLU A 123 1.69 -12.77 -11.67
N ASP A 124 2.99 -12.95 -11.85
CA ASP A 124 3.88 -11.91 -12.39
C ASP A 124 3.47 -11.40 -13.77
N GLY A 125 2.83 -12.24 -14.58
CA GLY A 125 2.30 -11.83 -15.89
C GLY A 125 1.17 -10.80 -15.83
N GLN A 126 0.55 -10.59 -14.66
CA GLN A 126 -0.53 -9.62 -14.48
C GLN A 126 -0.07 -8.31 -13.85
N THR A 127 1.16 -8.23 -13.37
CA THR A 127 1.67 -7.08 -12.62
C THR A 127 1.58 -5.78 -13.40
N ASP A 128 2.05 -5.76 -14.63
CA ASP A 128 2.06 -4.54 -15.45
C ASP A 128 0.65 -3.99 -15.69
N GLU A 129 -0.31 -4.86 -15.98
CA GLU A 129 -1.69 -4.47 -16.20
C GLU A 129 -2.33 -3.95 -14.90
N ARG A 130 -2.05 -4.62 -13.78
CA ARG A 130 -2.56 -4.21 -12.46
C ARG A 130 -2.04 -2.84 -12.07
N ILE A 131 -0.74 -2.60 -12.25
CA ILE A 131 -0.14 -1.30 -11.96
C ILE A 131 -0.73 -0.21 -12.86
N SER A 132 -0.84 -0.46 -14.17
CA SER A 132 -1.37 0.53 -15.11
C SER A 132 -2.82 0.92 -14.79
N ALA A 133 -3.66 -0.05 -14.52
CA ALA A 133 -5.05 0.20 -14.16
C ALA A 133 -5.16 0.97 -12.84
N TRP A 134 -4.35 0.59 -11.86
CA TRP A 134 -4.34 1.24 -10.55
C TRP A 134 -3.87 2.69 -10.63
N VAL A 135 -2.82 2.95 -11.41
CA VAL A 135 -2.30 4.32 -11.60
C VAL A 135 -3.38 5.22 -12.20
N GLU A 136 -4.11 4.75 -13.21
CA GLU A 136 -5.20 5.52 -13.79
C GLU A 136 -6.33 5.78 -12.78
N GLN A 137 -6.67 4.77 -11.98
CA GLN A 137 -7.66 4.90 -10.93
C GLN A 137 -7.23 5.95 -9.89
N VAL A 138 -5.99 5.88 -9.41
CA VAL A 138 -5.45 6.82 -8.42
C VAL A 138 -5.46 8.24 -8.97
N LYS A 139 -5.07 8.45 -10.22
CA LYS A 139 -5.14 9.77 -10.85
C LYS A 139 -6.54 10.37 -10.81
N GLN A 140 -7.55 9.58 -11.06
CA GLN A 140 -8.93 10.03 -11.02
C GLN A 140 -9.39 10.35 -9.60
N GLU A 141 -9.00 9.54 -8.62
CA GLU A 141 -9.40 9.71 -7.22
C GLU A 141 -8.77 10.91 -6.55
N ILE A 142 -7.56 11.33 -6.97
CA ILE A 142 -6.87 12.48 -6.40
C ILE A 142 -7.09 13.78 -7.17
N SER A 143 -7.83 13.74 -8.25
CA SER A 143 -8.13 14.92 -9.09
C SER A 143 -9.19 15.82 -8.49
#